data_ecdb626d04959cfe06f44ab59fe48379
#
_entry.id   ecdb626d04959cfe06f44ab59fe48379
#
_cell.length_a   1.000
_cell.length_b   1.000
_cell.length_c   1.000
_cell.angle_alpha   90.00
_cell.angle_beta   90.00
_cell.angle_gamma   90.00
#
_symmetry.space_group_name_H-M   'P 1'
#
loop_
_entity.id
_entity.type
_entity.pdbx_description
1 polymer ?
#
loop_
_entity_poly.entity_id
_entity_poly.type
_entity_poly.pdbx_seq_one_letter_code
_entity_poly.pdbx_strand_id
1 'polypeptide(L)' 'ITREIFSLITRINSEKGISMILVEQNAHMALEHSHRSCVLENGRITLQGPSGKIKHDPRIVEAYLGV' A
#
# COMPACT_ATOMS: atom_id res chain seq x y z
N ILE A 1 0.30 -0.80 -12.24
CA ILE A 1 1.57 -0.04 -12.16
C ILE A 1 2.74 -1.00 -12.14
N THR A 2 3.78 -0.70 -12.90
CA THR A 2 4.96 -1.54 -12.98
C THR A 2 5.87 -1.32 -11.76
N ARG A 3 6.80 -2.26 -11.58
CA ARG A 3 7.78 -2.17 -10.51
C ARG A 3 8.66 -0.92 -10.67
N GLU A 4 8.98 -0.55 -11.89
CA GLU A 4 9.78 0.66 -12.18
C GLU A 4 9.06 1.91 -11.72
N ILE A 5 7.75 1.99 -11.93
CA ILE A 5 6.95 3.14 -11.49
C ILE A 5 6.90 3.21 -9.97
N PHE A 6 6.76 2.08 -9.28
CA PHE A 6 6.80 2.06 -7.82
C PHE A 6 8.15 2.55 -7.29
N SER A 7 9.23 2.13 -7.93
CA SER A 7 10.58 2.59 -7.56
C SER A 7 10.71 4.10 -7.73
N LEU A 8 10.18 4.65 -8.82
CA LEU A 8 10.19 6.08 -9.07
C LEU A 8 9.41 6.85 -8.01
N ILE A 9 8.22 6.35 -7.66
CA ILE A 9 7.37 6.95 -6.63
C ILE A 9 8.12 6.99 -5.30
N THR A 10 8.74 5.90 -4.91
CA THR A 10 9.51 5.81 -3.67
C THR A 10 10.67 6.81 -3.66
N ARG A 11 11.38 6.93 -4.77
CA ARG A 11 12.48 7.88 -4.90
C ARG A 11 12.02 9.33 -4.77
N ILE A 12 10.94 9.69 -5.47
CA ILE A 12 10.40 11.06 -5.39
C ILE A 12 10.01 11.38 -3.96
N ASN A 13 9.34 10.47 -3.28
CA ASN A 13 8.93 10.68 -1.90
C ASN A 13 10.14 10.87 -0.97
N SER A 14 11.14 9.98 -1.05
CA SER A 14 12.27 10.00 -0.13
C SER A 14 13.26 11.12 -0.44
N GLU A 15 13.51 11.40 -1.72
CA GLU A 15 14.51 12.41 -2.10
C GLU A 15 13.95 13.82 -2.12
N LYS A 16 12.69 13.99 -2.51
CA LYS A 16 12.07 15.30 -2.65
C LYS A 16 11.16 15.67 -1.47
N GLY A 17 10.87 14.72 -0.59
CA GLY A 17 9.98 14.97 0.54
C GLY A 17 8.55 15.24 0.14
N ILE A 18 8.12 14.78 -1.03
CA ILE A 18 6.77 15.01 -1.54
C ILE A 18 5.84 13.92 -1.00
N SER A 19 4.76 14.34 -0.33
CA SER A 19 3.73 13.41 0.11
C SER A 19 2.89 12.98 -1.07
N MET A 20 2.57 11.69 -1.16
CA MET A 20 1.87 11.12 -2.31
C MET A 20 0.74 10.21 -1.85
N ILE A 21 -0.36 10.23 -2.58
CA ILE A 21 -1.47 9.28 -2.38
C ILE A 21 -1.49 8.35 -3.58
N LEU A 22 -1.46 7.06 -3.31
CA LEU A 22 -1.47 6.02 -4.33
C LEU A 22 -2.72 5.16 -4.16
N VAL A 23 -3.46 4.96 -5.24
CA VAL A 23 -4.57 4.01 -5.27
C VAL A 23 -4.17 2.86 -6.18
N GLU A 24 -4.16 1.65 -5.62
CA GLU A 24 -3.63 0.49 -6.33
C GLU A 24 -4.39 -0.77 -5.95
N GLN A 25 -4.66 -1.62 -6.91
CA GLN A 25 -5.30 -2.91 -6.67
C GLN A 25 -4.31 -3.99 -6.27
N ASN A 26 -3.05 -3.84 -6.63
CA ASN A 26 -2.01 -4.77 -6.23
C ASN A 26 -1.62 -4.48 -4.77
N ALA A 27 -2.27 -5.16 -3.85
CA ALA A 27 -2.10 -4.91 -2.42
C ALA A 27 -0.65 -5.13 -1.96
N HIS A 28 0.01 -6.17 -2.47
CA HIS A 28 1.37 -6.47 -2.09
C HIS A 28 2.31 -5.29 -2.39
N MET A 29 2.24 -4.78 -3.63
CA MET A 29 3.08 -3.67 -4.05
C MET A 29 2.74 -2.39 -3.30
N ALA A 30 1.44 -2.11 -3.12
CA ALA A 30 1.01 -0.91 -2.41
C ALA A 30 1.50 -0.93 -0.95
N LEU A 31 1.39 -2.06 -0.28
CA LEU A 31 1.81 -2.18 1.11
C LEU A 31 3.33 -2.08 1.28
N GLU A 32 4.09 -2.59 0.32
CA GLU A 32 5.55 -2.50 0.39
C GLU A 32 6.09 -1.11 0.10
N HIS A 33 5.36 -0.30 -0.66
CA HIS A 33 5.84 1.02 -1.10
C HIS A 33 5.12 2.19 -0.45
N SER A 34 4.36 1.95 0.61
CA SER A 34 3.64 3.00 1.32
C SER A 34 3.98 2.99 2.80
N HIS A 35 3.82 4.16 3.45
CA HIS A 35 4.02 4.30 4.89
C HIS A 35 2.73 3.96 5.64
N ARG A 36 1.59 4.40 5.12
CA ARG A 36 0.29 4.13 5.70
C ARG A 36 -0.64 3.64 4.60
N SER A 37 -1.59 2.81 4.98
CA SER A 37 -2.52 2.21 4.04
C SER A 37 -3.94 2.24 4.56
N CYS A 38 -4.88 2.33 3.63
CA CYS A 38 -6.31 2.17 3.88
C CYS A 38 -6.83 1.08 2.95
N VAL A 39 -7.62 0.17 3.48
CA VAL A 39 -8.29 -0.85 2.67
C VAL A 39 -9.75 -0.45 2.51
N LEU A 40 -10.17 -0.30 1.25
CA LEU A 40 -11.55 0.07 0.92
C LEU A 40 -12.30 -1.13 0.37
N GLU A 41 -13.46 -1.36 0.92
CA GLU A 41 -14.38 -2.39 0.41
C GLU A 41 -15.78 -1.80 0.35
N ASN A 42 -16.39 -1.84 -0.81
CA ASN A 42 -17.75 -1.32 -1.02
C ASN A 42 -17.91 0.12 -0.52
N GLY A 43 -16.90 0.96 -0.78
CA GLY A 43 -16.93 2.36 -0.39
C GLY A 43 -16.67 2.64 1.08
N ARG A 44 -16.25 1.65 1.83
CA ARG A 44 -15.98 1.81 3.26
C ARG A 44 -14.54 1.44 3.58
N ILE A 45 -13.95 2.17 4.53
CA ILE A 45 -12.64 1.81 5.05
C ILE A 45 -12.82 0.67 6.05
N THR A 46 -12.29 -0.49 5.73
CA THR A 46 -12.38 -1.67 6.59
C THR A 46 -11.16 -1.85 7.47
N LEU A 47 -10.03 -1.26 7.07
CA LEU A 47 -8.79 -1.36 7.81
C LEU A 47 -7.90 -0.19 7.42
N GLN A 48 -7.19 0.40 8.38
CA GLN A 48 -6.23 1.46 8.09
C GLN A 48 -5.15 1.52 9.16
N GLY A 49 -4.00 2.01 8.79
CA GLY A 49 -2.89 2.18 9.71
C GLY A 49 -1.54 2.11 9.00
N PRO A 50 -0.45 1.95 9.78
CA PRO A 50 0.88 1.78 9.19
C PRO A 50 0.93 0.56 8.29
N SER A 51 1.50 0.71 7.10
CA SER A 51 1.56 -0.38 6.12
C SER A 51 2.30 -1.61 6.66
N GLY A 52 3.32 -1.39 7.49
CA GLY A 52 4.05 -2.48 8.10
C GLY A 52 3.23 -3.36 9.02
N LYS A 53 2.17 -2.80 9.62
CA LYS A 53 1.24 -3.58 10.44
C LYS A 53 0.17 -4.22 9.57
N ILE A 54 -0.35 -3.48 8.60
CA ILE A 54 -1.45 -3.96 7.75
C ILE A 54 -1.02 -5.18 6.95
N LYS A 55 0.20 -5.21 6.43
CA LYS A 55 0.66 -6.34 5.63
C LYS A 55 0.77 -7.64 6.42
N HIS A 56 0.80 -7.57 7.74
CA HIS A 56 0.82 -8.76 8.61
C HIS A 56 -0.54 -9.09 9.23
N ASP A 57 -1.56 -8.30 8.95
CA ASP A 57 -2.91 -8.58 9.43
C ASP A 57 -3.44 -9.85 8.75
N PRO A 58 -3.91 -10.85 9.51
CA PRO A 58 -4.39 -12.10 8.91
C PRO A 58 -5.47 -11.91 7.84
N ARG A 59 -6.33 -10.91 8.00
CA ARG A 59 -7.39 -10.62 7.02
C ARG A 59 -6.80 -10.18 5.68
N ILE A 60 -5.73 -9.41 5.72
CA ILE A 60 -5.06 -8.92 4.51
C ILE A 60 -4.26 -10.04 3.86
N VAL A 61 -3.51 -10.80 4.64
CA VAL A 61 -2.72 -11.92 4.14
C VAL A 61 -3.63 -12.92 3.43
N GLU A 62 -4.74 -13.28 4.05
CA GLU A 62 -5.67 -14.25 3.49
C GLU A 62 -6.40 -13.73 2.25
N ALA A 63 -6.85 -12.47 2.28
CA ALA A 63 -7.70 -11.93 1.22
C ALA A 63 -6.91 -11.41 0.02
N TYR A 64 -5.72 -10.86 0.22
CA TYR A 64 -5.04 -10.10 -0.82
C TYR A 64 -3.61 -10.54 -1.12
N LEU A 65 -2.94 -11.20 -0.21
CA LEU A 65 -1.52 -11.54 -0.40
C LEU A 65 -1.32 -12.99 -0.83
N GLY A 66 -2.38 -13.76 -0.98
CA GLY A 66 -2.33 -15.09 -1.57
C GLY A 66 -1.62 -16.15 -0.75
N VAL A 67 -1.65 -16.03 0.56
CA VAL A 67 -0.97 -17.00 1.42
C VAL A 67 -1.98 -17.82 2.19
#